data_fa883c5ffc74785f46053459222a8233
#
_entry.id   fa883c5ffc74785f46053459222a8233
#
_cell.length_a   1.000
_cell.length_b   1.000
_cell.length_c   1.000
_cell.angle_alpha   90.00
_cell.angle_beta   90.00
_cell.angle_gamma   90.00
#
_symmetry.space_group_name_H-M   'P 1'
#
loop_
_entity.id
_entity.type
_entity.pdbx_description
1 polymer ?
#
loop_
_entity_poly.entity_id
_entity_poly.type
_entity_poly.pdbx_seq_one_letter_code
_entity_poly.pdbx_strand_id
1 'polypeptide(L)'
;MRGSIDDPKIQKVLTHAMLNEENPGVRLKAVDAINRQGVETQDVETKSALIKAMEMDANVGVRKEALNALRRLPFDGEIKKALLRALMSDSNPGLRVAAINALDSARTSPLGVDSDILDVLKQKAATDDNNYIRVKARAVIQEATRQ
;
A
#
# COMPACT_ATOMS: atom_id res chain seq x y z
N MET A 1 26.08 20.32 8.55
CA MET A 1 24.83 19.72 9.04
C MET A 1 24.17 18.91 7.93
N ARG A 2 23.79 17.73 8.25
CA ARG A 2 23.06 16.94 7.28
C ARG A 2 21.63 17.48 7.12
N GLY A 3 21.11 17.39 5.92
CA GLY A 3 19.73 17.75 5.68
C GLY A 3 18.78 16.82 6.40
N SER A 4 17.69 17.35 6.88
CA SER A 4 16.63 16.55 7.44
C SER A 4 15.80 15.95 6.31
N ILE A 5 15.41 14.68 6.44
CA ILE A 5 14.48 14.08 5.50
C ILE A 5 13.07 14.69 5.61
N ASP A 6 12.85 15.49 6.64
CA ASP A 6 11.61 16.28 6.78
C ASP A 6 11.63 17.53 5.92
N ASP A 7 12.80 17.90 5.38
CA ASP A 7 12.92 19.09 4.55
C ASP A 7 12.07 18.93 3.29
N PRO A 8 11.16 19.86 2.98
CA PRO A 8 10.32 19.73 1.79
C PRO A 8 11.09 19.55 0.49
N LYS A 9 12.30 20.12 0.39
CA LYS A 9 13.13 19.94 -0.81
C LYS A 9 13.61 18.52 -0.94
N ILE A 10 13.99 17.90 0.17
CA ILE A 10 14.41 16.49 0.17
C ILE A 10 13.23 15.59 -0.17
N GLN A 11 12.05 15.89 0.39
CA GLN A 11 10.83 15.17 0.06
C GLN A 11 10.55 15.20 -1.43
N LYS A 12 10.66 16.36 -2.05
CA LYS A 12 10.42 16.49 -3.49
C LYS A 12 11.43 15.72 -4.32
N VAL A 13 12.71 15.76 -3.92
CA VAL A 13 13.74 15.01 -4.62
C VAL A 13 13.48 13.51 -4.54
N LEU A 14 13.14 13.01 -3.36
CA LEU A 14 12.85 11.58 -3.19
C LEU A 14 11.61 11.18 -3.97
N THR A 15 10.57 11.99 -3.92
CA THR A 15 9.33 11.70 -4.65
C THR A 15 9.58 11.67 -6.16
N HIS A 16 10.33 12.62 -6.67
CA HIS A 16 10.69 12.66 -8.08
C HIS A 16 11.51 11.42 -8.47
N ALA A 17 12.51 11.07 -7.68
CA ALA A 17 13.35 9.91 -7.96
C ALA A 17 12.53 8.62 -7.95
N MET A 18 11.64 8.48 -6.98
CA MET A 18 10.78 7.31 -6.88
C MET A 18 9.93 7.09 -8.13
N LEU A 19 9.46 8.16 -8.73
CA LEU A 19 8.56 8.05 -9.88
C LEU A 19 9.27 8.07 -11.23
N ASN A 20 10.45 8.69 -11.32
CA ASN A 20 10.99 9.02 -12.63
C ASN A 20 12.37 8.44 -12.94
N GLU A 21 13.12 7.93 -11.98
CA GLU A 21 14.42 7.34 -12.26
C GLU A 21 14.27 6.09 -13.10
N GLU A 22 15.15 5.93 -14.07
CA GLU A 22 15.08 4.78 -14.97
C GLU A 22 15.45 3.47 -14.28
N ASN A 23 16.42 3.53 -13.38
CA ASN A 23 16.91 2.33 -12.70
C ASN A 23 15.96 1.96 -11.56
N PRO A 24 15.35 0.76 -11.58
CA PRO A 24 14.44 0.38 -10.51
C PRO A 24 15.11 0.30 -9.14
N GLY A 25 16.41 0.03 -9.08
CA GLY A 25 17.14 0.05 -7.82
C GLY A 25 17.20 1.44 -7.20
N VAL A 26 17.34 2.47 -8.04
CA VAL A 26 17.29 3.86 -7.56
C VAL A 26 15.88 4.22 -7.09
N ARG A 27 14.86 3.82 -7.84
CA ARG A 27 13.49 4.05 -7.41
C ARG A 27 13.20 3.36 -6.06
N LEU A 28 13.69 2.13 -5.90
CA LEU A 28 13.52 1.38 -4.66
C LEU A 28 14.21 2.08 -3.48
N LYS A 29 15.41 2.58 -3.69
CA LYS A 29 16.12 3.33 -2.64
C LYS A 29 15.37 4.59 -2.25
N ALA A 30 14.74 5.27 -3.22
CA ALA A 30 13.96 6.45 -2.93
C ALA A 30 12.74 6.11 -2.07
N VAL A 31 12.03 5.05 -2.42
CA VAL A 31 10.88 4.58 -1.61
C VAL A 31 11.34 4.21 -0.21
N ASP A 32 12.45 3.49 -0.11
CA ASP A 32 12.99 3.07 1.19
C ASP A 32 13.33 4.29 2.05
N ALA A 33 13.93 5.32 1.45
CA ALA A 33 14.25 6.54 2.18
C ALA A 33 12.97 7.22 2.69
N ILE A 34 11.94 7.27 1.86
CA ILE A 34 10.64 7.81 2.26
C ILE A 34 10.03 6.98 3.39
N ASN A 35 10.11 5.66 3.26
CA ASN A 35 9.54 4.75 4.25
C ASN A 35 10.20 4.88 5.62
N ARG A 36 11.46 5.25 5.67
CA ARG A 36 12.20 5.41 6.93
C ARG A 36 11.85 6.68 7.69
N GLN A 37 11.15 7.60 7.05
CA GLN A 37 10.72 8.82 7.70
C GLN A 37 9.58 8.53 8.67
N GLY A 38 9.37 9.42 9.62
CA GLY A 38 8.23 9.32 10.50
C GLY A 38 6.92 9.54 9.77
N VAL A 39 5.84 8.98 10.28
CA VAL A 39 4.52 9.11 9.69
C VAL A 39 4.11 10.58 9.57
N GLU A 40 4.48 11.37 10.55
CA GLU A 40 4.11 12.79 10.63
C GLU A 40 4.75 13.64 9.55
N THR A 41 5.77 13.12 8.86
CA THR A 41 6.45 13.88 7.81
C THR A 41 5.87 13.63 6.43
N GLN A 42 4.89 12.74 6.32
CA GLN A 42 4.31 12.40 5.03
C GLN A 42 3.24 13.42 4.66
N ASP A 43 3.42 14.09 3.54
CA ASP A 43 2.45 15.05 3.04
C ASP A 43 1.55 14.40 1.98
N VAL A 44 0.58 15.19 1.51
CA VAL A 44 -0.40 14.72 0.52
C VAL A 44 0.28 14.31 -0.78
N GLU A 45 1.28 15.07 -1.21
CA GLU A 45 1.99 14.75 -2.46
C GLU A 45 2.76 13.45 -2.33
N THR A 46 3.42 13.24 -1.20
CA THR A 46 4.16 12.00 -0.96
C THR A 46 3.22 10.79 -0.93
N LYS A 47 2.09 10.94 -0.24
CA LYS A 47 1.09 9.86 -0.21
C LYS A 47 0.59 9.53 -1.62
N SER A 48 0.24 10.54 -2.40
CA SER A 48 -0.21 10.34 -3.78
C SER A 48 0.85 9.67 -4.63
N ALA A 49 2.11 10.06 -4.46
CA ALA A 49 3.22 9.47 -5.21
C ALA A 49 3.46 8.01 -4.81
N LEU A 50 3.33 7.69 -3.52
CA LEU A 50 3.43 6.30 -3.06
C LEU A 50 2.32 5.43 -3.65
N ILE A 51 1.10 5.95 -3.71
CA ILE A 51 -0.01 5.24 -4.32
C ILE A 51 0.29 4.99 -5.80
N LYS A 52 0.78 6.00 -6.50
CA LYS A 52 1.13 5.85 -7.92
C LYS A 52 2.24 4.81 -8.10
N ALA A 53 3.27 4.85 -7.28
CA ALA A 53 4.36 3.87 -7.36
C ALA A 53 3.83 2.44 -7.10
N MET A 54 2.97 2.27 -6.10
CA MET A 54 2.39 0.96 -5.81
C MET A 54 1.55 0.42 -6.97
N GLU A 55 0.82 1.29 -7.64
CA GLU A 55 -0.08 0.84 -8.70
C GLU A 55 0.59 0.68 -10.05
N MET A 56 1.57 1.54 -10.36
CA MET A 56 2.03 1.72 -11.73
C MET A 56 3.47 1.29 -11.98
N ASP A 57 4.31 1.14 -10.97
CA ASP A 57 5.71 0.82 -11.21
C ASP A 57 5.83 -0.56 -11.85
N ALA A 58 6.68 -0.66 -12.86
CA ALA A 58 6.88 -1.92 -13.56
C ALA A 58 7.57 -2.97 -12.67
N ASN A 59 8.34 -2.54 -11.70
CA ASN A 59 9.09 -3.44 -10.82
C ASN A 59 8.26 -3.77 -9.58
N VAL A 60 8.00 -5.06 -9.36
CA VAL A 60 7.17 -5.48 -8.24
C VAL A 60 7.81 -5.14 -6.89
N GLY A 61 9.14 -5.14 -6.81
CA GLY A 61 9.83 -4.74 -5.57
C GLY A 61 9.52 -3.30 -5.19
N VAL A 62 9.51 -2.40 -6.18
CA VAL A 62 9.14 -1.00 -5.95
C VAL A 62 7.67 -0.93 -5.52
N ARG A 63 6.77 -1.65 -6.19
CA ARG A 63 5.35 -1.66 -5.81
C ARG A 63 5.16 -2.15 -4.37
N LYS A 64 5.86 -3.22 -3.99
CA LYS A 64 5.75 -3.76 -2.62
C LYS A 64 6.28 -2.80 -1.56
N GLU A 65 7.41 -2.16 -1.85
CA GLU A 65 7.97 -1.22 -0.88
C GLU A 65 7.09 0.02 -0.73
N ALA A 66 6.49 0.47 -1.83
CA ALA A 66 5.53 1.58 -1.76
C ALA A 66 4.31 1.20 -0.90
N LEU A 67 3.81 -0.03 -1.05
CA LEU A 67 2.72 -0.52 -0.22
C LEU A 67 3.12 -0.53 1.26
N ASN A 68 4.34 -1.00 1.55
CA ASN A 68 4.83 -1.02 2.92
C ASN A 68 4.90 0.38 3.52
N ALA A 69 5.30 1.37 2.73
CA ALA A 69 5.32 2.76 3.18
C ALA A 69 3.90 3.27 3.47
N LEU A 70 2.94 2.93 2.62
CA LEU A 70 1.54 3.33 2.82
C LEU A 70 0.94 2.71 4.08
N ARG A 71 1.35 1.49 4.43
CA ARG A 71 0.85 0.83 5.64
C ARG A 71 1.26 1.57 6.91
N ARG A 72 2.30 2.37 6.85
CA ARG A 72 2.78 3.12 8.01
C ARG A 72 2.06 4.45 8.19
N LEU A 73 1.29 4.85 7.20
CA LEU A 73 0.47 6.07 7.27
C LEU A 73 -0.87 5.77 7.90
N PRO A 74 -1.54 6.77 8.47
CA PRO A 74 -2.90 6.56 8.95
C PRO A 74 -3.79 6.05 7.83
N PHE A 75 -4.55 5.00 8.11
CA PHE A 75 -5.43 4.39 7.13
C PHE A 75 -6.59 5.33 6.83
N ASP A 76 -6.75 5.70 5.58
CA ASP A 76 -7.82 6.60 5.16
C ASP A 76 -8.48 6.08 3.87
N GLY A 77 -9.45 6.84 3.37
CA GLY A 77 -10.21 6.43 2.19
C GLY A 77 -9.37 6.29 0.93
N GLU A 78 -8.34 7.14 0.77
CA GLU A 78 -7.47 7.04 -0.40
C GLU A 78 -6.61 5.78 -0.36
N ILE A 79 -6.04 5.49 0.81
CA ILE A 79 -5.22 4.30 0.99
C ILE A 79 -6.11 3.06 0.85
N LYS A 80 -7.30 3.09 1.44
CA LYS A 80 -8.26 1.98 1.29
C LYS A 80 -8.52 1.67 -0.18
N LYS A 81 -8.86 2.69 -0.96
CA LYS A 81 -9.16 2.49 -2.38
C LYS A 81 -7.96 1.96 -3.15
N ALA A 82 -6.77 2.48 -2.84
CA ALA A 82 -5.56 2.02 -3.51
C ALA A 82 -5.26 0.56 -3.19
N LEU A 83 -5.41 0.16 -1.92
CA LEU A 83 -5.20 -1.23 -1.53
C LEU A 83 -6.24 -2.16 -2.16
N LEU A 84 -7.49 -1.72 -2.26
CA LEU A 84 -8.52 -2.51 -2.92
C LEU A 84 -8.20 -2.70 -4.40
N ARG A 85 -7.74 -1.65 -5.08
CA ARG A 85 -7.34 -1.78 -6.49
C ARG A 85 -6.16 -2.74 -6.64
N ALA A 86 -5.19 -2.67 -5.74
CA ALA A 86 -4.05 -3.59 -5.77
C ALA A 86 -4.52 -5.04 -5.57
N LEU A 87 -5.38 -5.28 -4.61
CA LEU A 87 -5.91 -6.63 -4.36
C LEU A 87 -6.70 -7.15 -5.55
N MET A 88 -7.46 -6.29 -6.19
CA MET A 88 -8.30 -6.70 -7.32
C MET A 88 -7.51 -6.94 -8.59
N SER A 89 -6.49 -6.14 -8.84
CA SER A 89 -5.94 -6.03 -10.20
C SER A 89 -4.45 -6.29 -10.32
N ASP A 90 -3.67 -6.31 -9.23
CA ASP A 90 -2.24 -6.52 -9.38
C ASP A 90 -1.96 -7.94 -9.89
N SER A 91 -1.15 -8.03 -10.93
CA SER A 91 -0.86 -9.32 -11.55
C SER A 91 0.02 -10.20 -10.67
N ASN A 92 0.77 -9.60 -9.76
CA ASN A 92 1.68 -10.35 -8.90
C ASN A 92 0.94 -10.81 -7.64
N PRO A 93 0.84 -12.13 -7.41
CA PRO A 93 0.12 -12.61 -6.23
C PRO A 93 0.76 -12.17 -4.91
N GLY A 94 2.08 -11.97 -4.88
CA GLY A 94 2.73 -11.45 -3.67
C GLY A 94 2.27 -10.04 -3.32
N LEU A 95 2.02 -9.21 -4.33
CA LEU A 95 1.48 -7.87 -4.10
C LEU A 95 0.04 -7.96 -3.59
N ARG A 96 -0.77 -8.83 -4.18
CA ARG A 96 -2.15 -9.02 -3.72
C ARG A 96 -2.18 -9.53 -2.27
N VAL A 97 -1.24 -10.45 -1.91
CA VAL A 97 -1.12 -10.92 -0.52
C VAL A 97 -0.77 -9.75 0.41
N ALA A 98 0.17 -8.90 0.00
CA ALA A 98 0.53 -7.73 0.81
C ALA A 98 -0.67 -6.80 0.99
N ALA A 99 -1.46 -6.63 -0.07
CA ALA A 99 -2.64 -5.76 -0.01
C ALA A 99 -3.71 -6.29 0.95
N ILE A 100 -4.02 -7.60 0.87
CA ILE A 100 -5.04 -8.15 1.76
C ILE A 100 -4.59 -8.13 3.22
N ASN A 101 -3.29 -8.34 3.46
CA ASN A 101 -2.75 -8.26 4.81
C ASN A 101 -2.80 -6.83 5.35
N ALA A 102 -2.56 -5.84 4.48
CA ALA A 102 -2.68 -4.44 4.87
C ALA A 102 -4.13 -4.08 5.23
N LEU A 103 -5.09 -4.57 4.45
CA LEU A 103 -6.51 -4.35 4.74
C LEU A 103 -6.93 -5.04 6.04
N ASP A 104 -6.40 -6.23 6.30
CA ASP A 104 -6.65 -6.92 7.55
C ASP A 104 -6.13 -6.12 8.75
N SER A 105 -4.93 -5.56 8.64
CA SER A 105 -4.37 -4.72 9.69
C SER A 105 -5.22 -3.49 9.98
N ALA A 106 -5.98 -3.03 8.99
CA ALA A 106 -6.83 -1.84 9.11
C ALA A 106 -8.12 -2.10 9.90
N ARG A 107 -8.40 -3.35 10.30
CA ARG A 107 -9.61 -3.67 11.07
C ARG A 107 -9.75 -2.83 12.34
N THR A 108 -8.63 -2.50 12.95
CA THR A 108 -8.61 -1.73 14.18
C THR A 108 -8.59 -0.22 13.97
N SER A 109 -8.55 0.23 12.72
CA SER A 109 -8.60 1.66 12.42
C SER A 109 -10.03 2.18 12.56
N PRO A 110 -10.21 3.51 12.67
CA PRO A 110 -11.56 4.08 12.73
C PRO A 110 -12.45 3.74 11.54
N LEU A 111 -11.87 3.55 10.35
CA LEU A 111 -12.65 3.14 9.18
C LEU A 111 -13.05 1.67 9.25
N GLY A 112 -12.19 0.85 9.85
CA GLY A 112 -12.45 -0.58 9.98
C GLY A 112 -12.58 -1.27 8.63
N VAL A 113 -13.31 -2.38 8.62
CA VAL A 113 -13.64 -3.12 7.40
C VAL A 113 -15.08 -2.77 7.02
N ASP A 114 -15.21 -1.89 6.04
CA ASP A 114 -16.52 -1.41 5.60
C ASP A 114 -17.09 -2.27 4.46
N SER A 115 -18.23 -1.85 3.92
CA SER A 115 -18.92 -2.64 2.90
C SER A 115 -18.10 -2.76 1.61
N ASP A 116 -17.34 -1.74 1.25
CA ASP A 116 -16.51 -1.81 0.05
C ASP A 116 -15.44 -2.88 0.20
N ILE A 117 -14.80 -2.91 1.35
CA ILE A 117 -13.78 -3.94 1.64
C ILE A 117 -14.42 -5.31 1.65
N LEU A 118 -15.57 -5.46 2.33
CA LEU A 118 -16.26 -6.75 2.40
C LEU A 118 -16.66 -7.27 1.02
N ASP A 119 -17.14 -6.40 0.14
CA ASP A 119 -17.52 -6.82 -1.20
C ASP A 119 -16.34 -7.38 -1.98
N VAL A 120 -15.18 -6.70 -1.92
CA VAL A 120 -13.98 -7.18 -2.59
C VAL A 120 -13.49 -8.49 -1.96
N LEU A 121 -13.52 -8.57 -0.64
CA LEU A 121 -13.10 -9.80 0.04
C LEU A 121 -13.97 -10.99 -0.34
N LYS A 122 -15.28 -10.79 -0.45
CA LYS A 122 -16.18 -11.86 -0.87
C LYS A 122 -15.85 -12.35 -2.27
N GLN A 123 -15.56 -11.42 -3.18
CA GLN A 123 -15.16 -11.77 -4.53
C GLN A 123 -13.85 -12.54 -4.54
N LYS A 124 -12.86 -12.08 -3.78
CA LYS A 124 -11.55 -12.74 -3.72
C LYS A 124 -11.63 -14.10 -3.04
N ALA A 125 -12.46 -14.25 -2.03
CA ALA A 125 -12.67 -15.55 -1.39
C ALA A 125 -13.22 -16.58 -2.38
N ALA A 126 -14.01 -16.14 -3.33
CA ALA A 126 -14.64 -17.02 -4.31
C ALA A 126 -13.76 -17.30 -5.53
N THR A 127 -12.98 -16.32 -5.98
CA THR A 127 -12.42 -16.38 -7.34
C THR A 127 -10.93 -16.16 -7.47
N ASP A 128 -10.22 -15.70 -6.44
CA ASP A 128 -8.78 -15.46 -6.60
C ASP A 128 -8.08 -16.79 -6.87
N ASP A 129 -7.13 -16.77 -7.80
CA ASP A 129 -6.39 -17.98 -8.15
C ASP A 129 -5.37 -18.38 -7.09
N ASN A 130 -5.04 -17.48 -6.17
CA ASN A 130 -4.10 -17.77 -5.10
C ASN A 130 -4.83 -18.31 -3.88
N ASN A 131 -4.42 -19.50 -3.43
CA ASN A 131 -5.09 -20.17 -2.32
C ASN A 131 -5.01 -19.38 -1.01
N TYR A 132 -3.85 -18.77 -0.73
CA TYR A 132 -3.70 -17.98 0.49
C TYR A 132 -4.70 -16.81 0.50
N ILE A 133 -4.85 -16.14 -0.63
CA ILE A 133 -5.77 -15.00 -0.73
C ILE A 133 -7.21 -15.45 -0.49
N ARG A 134 -7.62 -16.58 -1.08
CA ARG A 134 -8.97 -17.10 -0.84
C ARG A 134 -9.22 -17.38 0.63
N VAL A 135 -8.27 -18.06 1.28
CA VAL A 135 -8.39 -18.43 2.69
C VAL A 135 -8.34 -17.19 3.58
N LYS A 136 -7.42 -16.28 3.30
CA LYS A 136 -7.28 -15.05 4.09
C LYS A 136 -8.53 -14.16 3.97
N ALA A 137 -9.08 -14.06 2.77
CA ALA A 137 -10.30 -13.29 2.56
C ALA A 137 -11.44 -13.81 3.41
N ARG A 138 -11.62 -15.14 3.44
CA ARG A 138 -12.65 -15.75 4.29
C ARG A 138 -12.41 -15.46 5.76
N ALA A 139 -11.15 -15.54 6.20
CA ALA A 139 -10.82 -15.29 7.60
C ALA A 139 -11.11 -13.83 7.99
N VAL A 140 -10.76 -12.87 7.12
CA VAL A 140 -11.02 -11.46 7.41
C VAL A 140 -12.52 -11.18 7.44
N ILE A 141 -13.28 -11.74 6.50
CA ILE A 141 -14.73 -11.59 6.49
C ILE A 141 -15.32 -12.12 7.81
N GLN A 142 -14.88 -13.30 8.22
CA GLN A 142 -15.38 -13.93 9.43
C GLN A 142 -15.10 -13.09 10.67
N GLU A 143 -13.88 -12.57 10.79
CA GLU A 143 -13.55 -11.69 11.90
C GLU A 143 -14.33 -10.39 11.88
N ALA A 144 -14.50 -9.80 10.70
CA ALA A 144 -15.20 -8.53 10.57
C ALA A 144 -16.68 -8.63 10.86
N THR A 145 -17.28 -9.81 10.62
CA THR A 145 -18.71 -10.01 10.82
C THR A 145 -19.05 -10.69 12.16
N ARG A 146 -18.05 -11.03 12.93
CA ARG A 146 -18.26 -11.60 14.27
C ARG A 146 -18.72 -10.50 15.22
N GLN A 147 -19.78 -10.74 15.92
CA GLN A 147 -20.32 -9.82 16.91
C GLN A 147 -20.61 -10.55 18.21
#